data_51e32f55d340a6952da71dc6090bb363
#
_entry.id   51e32f55d340a6952da71dc6090bb363
#
_cell.length_a   1.000
_cell.length_b   1.000
_cell.length_c   1.000
_cell.angle_alpha   90.00
_cell.angle_beta   90.00
_cell.angle_gamma   90.00
#
_symmetry.space_group_name_H-M   'P 1'
#
loop_
_entity.id
_entity.type
_entity.pdbx_description
1 polymer ?
#
loop_
_entity_poly.entity_id
_entity_poly.type
_entity_poly.pdbx_seq_one_letter_code
_entity_poly.pdbx_strand_id
1 'polypeptide(L)'
;GLGFRGLSLPCKPVFGPPDHEEANYNLREFDPLWAAICEVDLPVTFHISTGRDPRTARSRGGAIINYTVHSLGPTIEPIANICASGVAEMFPTLRFGTIEAGIGWVPWALQAMDEAYRKHHMWVRPKLEMMPSDYFRRQGFASFQDDRTGIDLAREHNLVDNFLWANDFPHHEGTWPYSAQA
;
A
#
# COMPACT_ATOMS: atom_id res chain seq x y z
N GLY A 1 -17.61 17.09 -13.55
CA GLY A 1 -17.29 15.72 -13.16
C GLY A 1 -18.29 15.15 -12.16
N LEU A 2 -18.26 13.84 -11.92
CA LEU A 2 -19.19 13.13 -11.01
C LEU A 2 -18.93 13.35 -9.53
N GLY A 3 -17.93 14.16 -9.16
CA GLY A 3 -17.60 14.53 -7.77
C GLY A 3 -16.82 13.48 -7.00
N PHE A 4 -16.25 12.48 -7.64
CA PHE A 4 -15.32 11.54 -6.99
C PHE A 4 -14.09 12.26 -6.41
N ARG A 5 -13.58 11.75 -5.28
CA ARG A 5 -12.44 12.32 -4.54
C ARG A 5 -11.23 11.39 -4.48
N GLY A 6 -11.35 10.19 -4.96
CA GLY A 6 -10.31 9.19 -5.01
C GLY A 6 -10.73 7.98 -5.83
N LEU A 7 -9.79 7.10 -6.08
CA LEU A 7 -9.98 5.86 -6.83
C LEU A 7 -9.53 4.69 -5.94
N SER A 8 -10.30 3.60 -5.92
CA SER A 8 -9.90 2.38 -5.24
C SER A 8 -9.54 1.31 -6.27
N LEU A 9 -8.33 0.79 -6.16
CA LEU A 9 -7.83 -0.32 -6.96
C LEU A 9 -7.63 -1.55 -6.05
N PRO A 10 -7.76 -2.77 -6.57
CA PRO A 10 -7.41 -3.95 -5.80
C PRO A 10 -5.90 -3.98 -5.49
N CYS A 11 -5.51 -4.54 -4.35
CA CYS A 11 -4.09 -4.71 -4.00
C CYS A 11 -3.34 -5.54 -5.04
N LYS A 12 -4.04 -6.46 -5.69
CA LYS A 12 -3.54 -7.26 -6.81
C LYS A 12 -4.49 -7.12 -7.99
N PRO A 13 -4.02 -6.70 -9.16
CA PRO A 13 -4.87 -6.74 -10.35
C PRO A 13 -5.20 -8.20 -10.66
N VAL A 14 -6.50 -8.53 -10.68
CA VAL A 14 -6.98 -9.89 -10.98
C VAL A 14 -7.32 -9.95 -12.46
N PHE A 15 -6.31 -10.18 -13.29
CA PHE A 15 -6.50 -10.33 -14.72
C PHE A 15 -5.96 -11.68 -15.20
N GLY A 16 -6.86 -12.55 -15.60
CA GLY A 16 -6.54 -13.81 -16.24
C GLY A 16 -6.51 -15.03 -15.32
N PRO A 17 -6.30 -16.21 -15.90
CA PRO A 17 -6.13 -17.44 -15.13
C PRO A 17 -4.89 -17.32 -14.23
N PRO A 18 -4.83 -18.08 -13.12
CA PRO A 18 -3.74 -18.01 -12.16
C PRO A 18 -2.44 -18.66 -12.71
N ASP A 19 -2.04 -18.25 -13.88
CA ASP A 19 -0.81 -18.68 -14.53
C ASP A 19 0.31 -17.73 -14.13
N HIS A 20 1.10 -18.13 -13.25
CA HIS A 20 2.48 -17.89 -12.83
C HIS A 20 3.17 -16.53 -13.15
N GLU A 21 2.81 -15.81 -14.17
CA GLU A 21 3.24 -14.44 -14.44
C GLU A 21 2.09 -13.48 -14.17
N GLU A 22 1.92 -13.15 -12.92
CA GLU A 22 0.87 -12.22 -12.51
C GLU A 22 1.18 -10.82 -13.03
N ALA A 23 0.22 -10.24 -13.74
CA ALA A 23 0.26 -8.83 -14.09
C ALA A 23 0.20 -7.99 -12.81
N ASN A 24 1.32 -7.43 -12.39
CA ASN A 24 1.43 -6.57 -11.23
C ASN A 24 1.62 -5.11 -11.65
N TYR A 25 1.33 -4.19 -10.74
CA TYR A 25 1.40 -2.74 -10.96
C TYR A 25 2.80 -2.19 -11.30
N ASN A 26 3.82 -3.01 -11.25
CA ASN A 26 5.18 -2.70 -11.70
C ASN A 26 5.38 -2.83 -13.22
N LEU A 27 4.40 -3.38 -13.94
CA LEU A 27 4.51 -3.60 -15.39
C LEU A 27 4.12 -2.35 -16.17
N ARG A 28 4.77 -2.14 -17.32
CA ARG A 28 4.53 -0.99 -18.19
C ARG A 28 3.14 -0.91 -18.79
N GLU A 29 2.44 -2.02 -18.83
CA GLU A 29 1.03 -2.09 -19.25
C GLU A 29 0.11 -1.23 -18.38
N PHE A 30 0.54 -0.90 -17.16
CA PHE A 30 -0.18 0.01 -16.26
C PHE A 30 0.22 1.49 -16.40
N ASP A 31 1.26 1.83 -17.17
CA ASP A 31 1.66 3.23 -17.36
C ASP A 31 0.52 4.13 -17.86
N PRO A 32 -0.33 3.69 -18.83
CA PRO A 32 -1.49 4.49 -19.24
C PRO A 32 -2.51 4.73 -18.12
N LEU A 33 -2.67 3.78 -17.18
CA LEU A 33 -3.54 3.94 -16.02
C LEU A 33 -2.98 5.03 -15.09
N TRP A 34 -1.69 4.98 -14.79
CA TRP A 34 -1.03 5.98 -13.93
C TRP A 34 -1.08 7.38 -14.54
N ALA A 35 -0.83 7.48 -15.84
CA ALA A 35 -0.96 8.75 -16.57
C ALA A 35 -2.39 9.34 -16.45
N ALA A 36 -3.41 8.53 -16.72
CA ALA A 36 -4.81 8.96 -16.62
C ALA A 36 -5.21 9.37 -15.19
N ILE A 37 -4.70 8.68 -14.17
CA ILE A 37 -4.92 9.02 -12.76
C ILE A 37 -4.28 10.37 -12.41
N CYS A 38 -3.06 10.61 -12.86
CA CYS A 38 -2.39 11.90 -12.68
C CYS A 38 -3.12 13.05 -13.40
N GLU A 39 -3.63 12.78 -14.60
CA GLU A 39 -4.39 13.78 -15.38
C GLU A 39 -5.66 14.25 -14.66
N VAL A 40 -6.36 13.34 -13.97
CA VAL A 40 -7.56 13.69 -13.20
C VAL A 40 -7.27 14.15 -11.77
N ASP A 41 -6.01 14.14 -11.35
CA ASP A 41 -5.52 14.55 -10.02
C ASP A 41 -6.27 13.89 -8.85
N LEU A 42 -6.51 12.59 -8.91
CA LEU A 42 -7.15 11.83 -7.84
C LEU A 42 -6.15 10.90 -7.15
N PRO A 43 -6.21 10.77 -5.82
CA PRO A 43 -5.42 9.76 -5.11
C PRO A 43 -5.94 8.35 -5.40
N VAL A 44 -5.03 7.39 -5.44
CA VAL A 44 -5.33 5.96 -5.54
C VAL A 44 -5.21 5.31 -4.17
N THR A 45 -6.19 4.49 -3.84
CA THR A 45 -6.19 3.70 -2.61
C THR A 45 -6.22 2.21 -2.89
N PHE A 46 -5.54 1.46 -2.07
CA PHE A 46 -5.54 0.00 -2.02
C PHE A 46 -6.13 -0.44 -0.68
N HIS A 47 -7.34 -0.96 -0.72
CA HIS A 47 -8.05 -1.37 0.47
C HIS A 47 -7.65 -2.80 0.88
N ILE A 48 -7.50 -3.02 2.19
CA ILE A 48 -7.25 -4.36 2.73
C ILE A 48 -8.23 -5.40 2.15
N SER A 49 -7.81 -6.62 2.00
CA SER A 49 -8.60 -7.75 1.47
C SER A 49 -8.99 -7.65 -0.01
N THR A 50 -8.68 -6.58 -0.72
CA THR A 50 -8.89 -6.50 -2.17
C THR A 50 -7.72 -7.15 -2.91
N GLY A 51 -8.00 -8.06 -3.85
CA GLY A 51 -6.95 -8.82 -4.54
C GLY A 51 -6.14 -9.72 -3.60
N ARG A 52 -6.78 -10.24 -2.55
CA ARG A 52 -6.12 -11.07 -1.54
C ARG A 52 -5.57 -12.37 -2.13
N ASP A 53 -4.56 -12.90 -1.45
CA ASP A 53 -4.04 -14.23 -1.73
C ASP A 53 -5.19 -15.28 -1.74
N PRO A 54 -5.32 -16.09 -2.79
CA PRO A 54 -6.37 -17.11 -2.88
C PRO A 54 -6.19 -18.23 -1.84
N ARG A 55 -5.00 -18.37 -1.26
CA ARG A 55 -4.78 -19.33 -0.18
C ARG A 55 -5.61 -18.95 1.04
N THR A 56 -6.22 -19.92 1.65
CA THR A 56 -7.07 -19.73 2.83
C THR A 56 -6.71 -20.76 3.89
N ALA A 57 -6.25 -20.28 5.03
CA ALA A 57 -6.07 -21.15 6.19
C ALA A 57 -7.43 -21.54 6.77
N ARG A 58 -7.62 -22.81 7.02
CA ARG A 58 -8.81 -23.37 7.67
C ARG A 58 -8.48 -23.94 9.03
N SER A 59 -9.51 -24.20 9.87
CA SER A 59 -9.35 -24.79 11.19
C SER A 59 -8.63 -23.85 12.17
N ARG A 60 -7.70 -24.38 12.99
CA ARG A 60 -7.10 -23.67 14.12
C ARG A 60 -6.38 -22.37 13.70
N GLY A 61 -6.80 -21.25 14.27
CA GLY A 61 -6.22 -19.94 14.00
C GLY A 61 -6.57 -19.36 12.61
N GLY A 62 -7.43 -20.03 11.82
CA GLY A 62 -7.69 -19.64 10.44
C GLY A 62 -8.08 -18.20 10.24
N ALA A 63 -8.93 -17.64 11.12
CA ALA A 63 -9.33 -16.23 11.03
C ALA A 63 -8.12 -15.29 11.18
N ILE A 64 -7.29 -15.50 12.19
CA ILE A 64 -6.10 -14.67 12.47
C ILE A 64 -5.07 -14.80 11.33
N ILE A 65 -4.81 -16.03 10.87
CA ILE A 65 -3.88 -16.28 9.77
C ILE A 65 -4.36 -15.60 8.49
N ASN A 66 -5.64 -15.74 8.17
CA ASN A 66 -6.20 -15.13 6.96
C ASN A 66 -6.16 -13.61 7.02
N TYR A 67 -6.46 -13.02 8.15
CA TYR A 67 -6.35 -11.58 8.33
C TYR A 67 -4.90 -11.11 8.16
N THR A 68 -3.98 -11.66 8.94
CA THR A 68 -2.60 -11.18 8.99
C THR A 68 -1.81 -11.49 7.73
N VAL A 69 -1.94 -12.70 7.18
CA VAL A 69 -1.09 -13.17 6.07
C VAL A 69 -1.75 -12.98 4.71
N HIS A 70 -3.05 -13.29 4.61
CA HIS A 70 -3.75 -13.32 3.33
C HIS A 70 -4.57 -12.06 3.03
N SER A 71 -4.73 -11.17 4.00
CA SER A 71 -5.41 -9.87 3.82
C SER A 71 -4.46 -8.70 4.00
N LEU A 72 -3.77 -8.59 5.12
CA LEU A 72 -2.78 -7.51 5.37
C LEU A 72 -1.53 -7.66 4.48
N GLY A 73 -0.94 -8.84 4.40
CA GLY A 73 0.28 -9.08 3.63
C GLY A 73 0.20 -8.55 2.19
N PRO A 74 -0.84 -8.86 1.42
CA PRO A 74 -1.00 -8.36 0.06
C PRO A 74 -1.10 -6.85 -0.09
N THR A 75 -1.40 -6.08 0.97
CA THR A 75 -1.45 -4.62 0.89
C THR A 75 -0.08 -3.96 0.74
N ILE A 76 0.98 -4.66 1.13
CA ILE A 76 2.36 -4.20 0.95
C ILE A 76 2.75 -4.21 -0.53
N GLU A 77 2.20 -5.14 -1.30
CA GLU A 77 2.61 -5.42 -2.67
C GLU A 77 2.44 -4.22 -3.63
N PRO A 78 1.27 -3.54 -3.72
CA PRO A 78 1.13 -2.38 -4.59
C PRO A 78 2.04 -1.22 -4.19
N ILE A 79 2.31 -1.04 -2.91
CA ILE A 79 3.24 -0.01 -2.42
C ILE A 79 4.67 -0.32 -2.88
N ALA A 80 5.11 -1.57 -2.72
CA ALA A 80 6.41 -2.02 -3.20
C ALA A 80 6.53 -1.91 -4.73
N ASN A 81 5.49 -2.31 -5.45
CA ASN A 81 5.44 -2.19 -6.91
C ASN A 81 5.63 -0.74 -7.36
N ILE A 82 4.90 0.21 -6.80
CA ILE A 82 4.97 1.62 -7.19
C ILE A 82 6.30 2.24 -6.79
N CYS A 83 6.81 1.98 -5.59
CA CYS A 83 8.04 2.60 -5.08
C CYS A 83 9.31 2.02 -5.71
N ALA A 84 9.33 0.72 -6.05
CA ALA A 84 10.55 0.05 -6.49
C ALA A 84 10.69 -0.08 -8.02
N SER A 85 9.61 0.08 -8.79
CA SER A 85 9.60 -0.14 -10.24
C SER A 85 9.89 1.11 -11.08
N GLY A 86 9.97 2.29 -10.44
CA GLY A 86 10.10 3.57 -11.15
C GLY A 86 8.75 4.25 -11.49
N VAL A 87 7.62 3.65 -11.15
CA VAL A 87 6.29 4.27 -11.35
C VAL A 87 6.20 5.61 -10.61
N ALA A 88 6.56 5.64 -9.32
CA ALA A 88 6.54 6.87 -8.54
C ALA A 88 7.51 7.94 -9.05
N GLU A 89 8.60 7.54 -9.73
CA GLU A 89 9.54 8.44 -10.38
C GLU A 89 8.98 9.04 -11.66
N MET A 90 8.40 8.19 -12.52
CA MET A 90 7.80 8.61 -13.80
C MET A 90 6.53 9.45 -13.61
N PHE A 91 5.79 9.22 -12.53
CA PHE A 91 4.53 9.89 -12.23
C PHE A 91 4.61 10.66 -10.89
N PRO A 92 5.35 11.77 -10.83
CA PRO A 92 5.65 12.46 -9.57
C PRO A 92 4.44 13.11 -8.88
N THR A 93 3.32 13.26 -9.57
CA THR A 93 2.06 13.76 -9.02
C THR A 93 1.12 12.65 -8.56
N LEU A 94 1.44 11.38 -8.83
CA LEU A 94 0.66 10.23 -8.40
C LEU A 94 0.66 10.16 -6.86
N ARG A 95 -0.53 10.19 -6.26
CA ARG A 95 -0.74 9.97 -4.83
C ARG A 95 -1.35 8.59 -4.62
N PHE A 96 -0.73 7.76 -3.80
CA PHE A 96 -1.14 6.38 -3.61
C PHE A 96 -1.02 5.96 -2.14
N GLY A 97 -1.88 5.06 -1.70
CA GLY A 97 -1.79 4.60 -0.32
C GLY A 97 -2.71 3.45 0.01
N THR A 98 -2.59 2.96 1.24
CA THR A 98 -3.38 1.85 1.76
C THR A 98 -4.45 2.33 2.71
N ILE A 99 -5.61 1.68 2.65
CA ILE A 99 -6.75 1.96 3.51
C ILE A 99 -7.06 0.73 4.36
N GLU A 100 -7.31 0.97 5.65
CA GLU A 100 -7.69 -0.04 6.64
C GLU A 100 -6.63 -1.14 6.88
N ALA A 101 -5.38 -0.87 6.51
CA ALA A 101 -4.29 -1.84 6.62
C ALA A 101 -3.33 -1.57 7.78
N GLY A 102 -3.64 -0.59 8.64
CA GLY A 102 -2.71 -0.12 9.66
C GLY A 102 -1.47 0.57 9.08
N ILE A 103 -0.60 1.03 9.96
CA ILE A 103 0.60 1.80 9.59
C ILE A 103 1.89 1.25 10.20
N GLY A 104 1.80 0.33 11.16
CA GLY A 104 2.97 -0.23 11.86
C GLY A 104 3.90 -1.03 10.95
N TRP A 105 3.41 -1.57 9.86
CA TRP A 105 4.21 -2.28 8.86
C TRP A 105 5.01 -1.34 7.96
N VAL A 106 4.59 -0.08 7.79
CA VAL A 106 5.16 0.87 6.83
C VAL A 106 6.64 1.14 7.08
N PRO A 107 7.09 1.52 8.30
CA PRO A 107 8.51 1.76 8.56
C PRO A 107 9.39 0.57 8.21
N TRP A 108 8.95 -0.63 8.59
CA TRP A 108 9.66 -1.88 8.28
C TRP A 108 9.74 -2.14 6.77
N ALA A 109 8.63 -2.00 6.06
CA ALA A 109 8.59 -2.27 4.61
C ALA A 109 9.48 -1.28 3.83
N LEU A 110 9.45 0.01 4.20
CA LEU A 110 10.30 1.03 3.60
C LEU A 110 11.79 0.72 3.81
N GLN A 111 12.16 0.36 5.02
CA GLN A 111 13.53 -0.04 5.34
C GLN A 111 13.94 -1.29 4.54
N ALA A 112 13.07 -2.29 4.46
CA ALA A 112 13.33 -3.52 3.74
C ALA A 112 13.52 -3.28 2.22
N MET A 113 12.72 -2.41 1.63
CA MET A 113 12.87 -2.02 0.22
C MET A 113 14.21 -1.31 -0.04
N ASP A 114 14.60 -0.38 0.82
CA ASP A 114 15.89 0.33 0.69
C ASP A 114 17.07 -0.61 0.86
N GLU A 115 16.98 -1.53 1.80
CA GLU A 115 18.02 -2.55 2.02
C GLU A 115 18.14 -3.47 0.81
N ALA A 116 17.00 -3.95 0.28
CA ALA A 116 16.99 -4.79 -0.93
C ALA A 116 17.56 -4.04 -2.14
N TYR A 117 17.19 -2.76 -2.33
CA TYR A 117 17.71 -1.93 -3.40
C TYR A 117 19.24 -1.80 -3.33
N ARG A 118 19.79 -1.51 -2.15
CA ARG A 118 21.25 -1.41 -1.95
C ARG A 118 21.96 -2.74 -2.15
N LYS A 119 21.43 -3.84 -1.62
CA LYS A 119 22.04 -5.18 -1.72
C LYS A 119 22.01 -5.75 -3.14
N HIS A 120 20.98 -5.43 -3.88
CA HIS A 120 20.79 -5.95 -5.23
C HIS A 120 21.15 -4.95 -6.33
N HIS A 121 21.88 -3.88 -6.02
CA HIS A 121 22.21 -2.80 -6.94
C HIS A 121 22.80 -3.24 -8.30
N MET A 122 23.45 -4.40 -8.35
CA MET A 122 24.07 -4.91 -9.58
C MET A 122 23.04 -5.24 -10.65
N TRP A 123 21.89 -5.78 -10.26
CA TRP A 123 20.84 -6.27 -11.20
C TRP A 123 19.49 -5.61 -11.04
N VAL A 124 19.27 -4.77 -10.02
CA VAL A 124 18.03 -3.99 -9.91
C VAL A 124 17.82 -3.11 -11.16
N ARG A 125 16.61 -3.15 -11.68
CA ARG A 125 16.13 -2.30 -12.79
C ARG A 125 14.69 -1.87 -12.51
N PRO A 126 14.29 -0.62 -12.82
CA PRO A 126 15.19 0.47 -13.24
C PRO A 126 16.18 0.90 -12.16
N LYS A 127 17.16 1.72 -12.53
CA LYS A 127 17.94 2.46 -11.54
C LYS A 127 17.15 3.70 -11.16
N LEU A 128 16.86 3.82 -9.88
CA LEU A 128 16.06 4.92 -9.32
C LEU A 128 16.97 6.09 -8.94
N GLU A 129 16.46 7.31 -9.06
CA GLU A 129 17.14 8.54 -8.61
C GLU A 129 17.12 8.70 -7.08
N MET A 130 16.07 8.19 -6.43
CA MET A 130 15.92 8.20 -4.97
C MET A 130 15.78 6.77 -4.43
N MET A 131 15.88 6.60 -3.12
CA MET A 131 15.55 5.34 -2.48
C MET A 131 14.05 5.03 -2.57
N PRO A 132 13.64 3.75 -2.63
CA PRO A 132 12.22 3.38 -2.64
C PRO A 132 11.41 4.03 -1.53
N SER A 133 11.98 4.15 -0.33
CA SER A 133 11.32 4.80 0.81
C SER A 133 11.05 6.29 0.59
N ASP A 134 11.89 7.00 -0.17
CA ASP A 134 11.74 8.42 -0.42
C ASP A 134 10.56 8.72 -1.36
N TYR A 135 10.27 7.80 -2.30
CA TYR A 135 9.07 7.91 -3.12
C TYR A 135 7.80 7.78 -2.28
N PHE A 136 7.77 6.84 -1.32
CA PHE A 136 6.63 6.74 -0.40
C PHE A 136 6.47 8.02 0.44
N ARG A 137 7.56 8.54 1.02
CA ARG A 137 7.50 9.78 1.80
C ARG A 137 6.99 10.96 0.99
N ARG A 138 7.31 11.02 -0.29
CA ARG A 138 6.89 12.10 -1.19
C ARG A 138 5.43 11.98 -1.62
N GLN A 139 4.91 10.80 -1.90
CA GLN A 139 3.66 10.57 -2.62
C GLN A 139 2.72 9.59 -1.92
N GLY A 140 3.23 8.79 -1.00
CA GLY A 140 2.51 7.72 -0.35
C GLY A 140 1.75 8.16 0.90
N PHE A 141 0.70 7.41 1.23
CA PHE A 141 0.00 7.53 2.50
C PHE A 141 -0.52 6.16 2.97
N ALA A 142 -0.86 6.07 4.25
CA ALA A 142 -1.51 4.89 4.81
C ALA A 142 -2.51 5.30 5.89
N SER A 143 -3.62 4.60 6.00
CA SER A 143 -4.63 4.88 7.02
C SER A 143 -4.67 3.81 8.11
N PHE A 144 -5.10 4.23 9.30
CA PHE A 144 -5.23 3.39 10.48
C PHE A 144 -6.43 3.80 11.32
N GLN A 145 -6.93 2.85 12.11
CA GLN A 145 -7.97 3.09 13.14
C GLN A 145 -7.33 3.11 14.52
N ASP A 146 -6.59 2.06 14.88
CA ASP A 146 -5.85 1.88 16.13
C ASP A 146 -4.56 1.11 15.81
N ASP A 147 -3.42 1.80 15.84
CA ASP A 147 -2.11 1.22 15.54
C ASP A 147 -1.01 1.92 16.34
N ARG A 148 -0.91 1.54 17.60
CA ARG A 148 0.06 2.11 18.53
C ARG A 148 1.49 1.99 18.01
N THR A 149 1.85 0.85 17.43
CA THR A 149 3.20 0.63 16.89
C THR A 149 3.53 1.63 15.79
N GLY A 150 2.61 1.84 14.86
CA GLY A 150 2.79 2.81 13.78
C GLY A 150 2.88 4.24 14.28
N ILE A 151 2.06 4.63 15.25
CA ILE A 151 2.10 5.97 15.86
C ILE A 151 3.43 6.21 16.56
N ASP A 152 3.90 5.26 17.36
CA ASP A 152 5.16 5.38 18.11
C ASP A 152 6.37 5.54 17.16
N LEU A 153 6.36 4.87 16.00
CA LEU A 153 7.43 4.94 15.00
C LEU A 153 7.31 6.09 13.99
N ALA A 154 6.14 6.72 13.88
CA ALA A 154 5.87 7.72 12.84
C ALA A 154 6.87 8.88 12.82
N ARG A 155 7.23 9.41 13.98
CA ARG A 155 8.19 10.52 14.10
C ARG A 155 9.62 10.09 13.82
N GLU A 156 10.02 8.94 14.36
CA GLU A 156 11.37 8.42 14.20
C GLU A 156 11.69 8.13 12.73
N HIS A 157 10.70 7.67 11.98
CA HIS A 157 10.85 7.32 10.56
C HIS A 157 10.42 8.42 9.58
N ASN A 158 10.07 9.61 10.08
CA ASN A 158 9.69 10.76 9.25
C ASN A 158 8.45 10.48 8.38
N LEU A 159 7.40 9.91 9.00
CA LEU A 159 6.18 9.43 8.34
C LEU A 159 4.88 10.09 8.87
N VAL A 160 4.99 11.08 9.77
CA VAL A 160 3.82 11.72 10.37
C VAL A 160 2.86 12.28 9.30
N ASP A 161 3.40 12.91 8.27
CA ASP A 161 2.62 13.54 7.20
C ASP A 161 2.06 12.52 6.18
N ASN A 162 2.47 11.25 6.28
CA ASN A 162 2.01 10.18 5.42
C ASN A 162 0.86 9.37 6.04
N PHE A 163 0.51 9.59 7.30
CA PHE A 163 -0.45 8.78 8.01
C PHE A 163 -1.78 9.51 8.25
N LEU A 164 -2.87 8.81 8.00
CA LEU A 164 -4.24 9.31 8.09
C LEU A 164 -5.03 8.46 9.08
N TRP A 165 -5.66 9.11 10.05
CA TRP A 165 -6.54 8.42 10.98
C TRP A 165 -7.99 8.40 10.48
N ALA A 166 -8.69 7.27 10.67
CA ALA A 166 -10.11 7.13 10.45
C ALA A 166 -10.69 6.14 11.45
N ASN A 167 -11.96 6.30 11.82
CA ASN A 167 -12.62 5.44 12.80
C ASN A 167 -13.38 4.26 12.19
N ASP A 168 -13.45 4.18 10.88
CA ASP A 168 -14.10 3.11 10.12
C ASP A 168 -15.61 2.91 10.45
N PHE A 169 -16.28 3.97 10.85
CA PHE A 169 -17.72 3.92 11.15
C PHE A 169 -18.54 3.70 9.87
N PRO A 170 -19.56 2.81 9.87
CA PRO A 170 -20.12 2.02 10.98
C PRO A 170 -19.65 0.55 11.02
N HIS A 171 -18.47 0.26 10.51
CA HIS A 171 -17.92 -1.10 10.47
C HIS A 171 -17.65 -1.62 11.88
N HIS A 172 -17.85 -2.93 12.11
CA HIS A 172 -17.73 -3.53 13.44
C HIS A 172 -16.27 -3.63 13.95
N GLU A 173 -15.28 -3.53 13.06
CA GLU A 173 -13.87 -3.49 13.40
C GLU A 173 -13.36 -2.07 13.69
N GLY A 174 -14.22 -1.05 13.47
CA GLY A 174 -13.90 0.34 13.72
C GLY A 174 -13.80 0.71 15.21
N THR A 175 -13.22 1.88 15.49
CA THR A 175 -13.01 2.37 16.86
C THR A 175 -14.24 3.04 17.49
N TRP A 176 -15.28 3.33 16.71
CA TRP A 176 -16.50 3.93 17.25
C TRP A 176 -17.30 2.93 18.13
N PRO A 177 -17.88 3.35 19.28
CA PRO A 177 -17.96 4.72 19.81
C PRO A 177 -16.77 5.16 20.69
N TYR A 178 -15.69 4.39 20.74
CA TYR A 178 -14.56 4.61 21.64
C TYR A 178 -13.37 5.31 20.97
N SER A 179 -13.60 5.96 19.83
CA SER A 179 -12.56 6.59 19.02
C SER A 179 -11.69 7.64 19.75
N ALA A 180 -12.21 8.24 20.83
CA ALA A 180 -11.43 9.17 21.65
C ALA A 180 -10.41 8.50 22.57
N GLN A 181 -10.41 7.18 22.64
CA GLN A 181 -9.54 6.35 23.49
C GLN A 181 -8.52 5.54 22.65
N ALA A 182 -8.72 5.49 21.33
CA ALA A 182 -7.87 4.81 20.39
C ALA A 182 -6.59 5.60 20.05
#